data_5a18323c8fcfb0dc20fbffcf05457977
#
_entry.id   5a18323c8fcfb0dc20fbffcf05457977
#
_cell.length_a   1.000
_cell.length_b   1.000
_cell.length_c   1.000
_cell.angle_alpha   90.00
_cell.angle_beta   90.00
_cell.angle_gamma   90.00
#
_symmetry.space_group_name_H-M   'P 1'
#
loop_
_entity.id
_entity.type
_entity.pdbx_description
1 polymer ?
#
loop_
_entity_poly.entity_id
_entity_poly.type
_entity_poly.pdbx_seq_one_letter_code
_entity_poly.pdbx_strand_id
1 'polypeptide(L)'
;MESIDYSKDIIEDAEKEVTEWASQQQKEIENLKSLEEYRRNFFGDISHELKTPLFNIQGYIHTLLDGALYDEKINLEYLKRAAINTERLHLIVEDLDVISRLDSGENPLEMKVFNIRKLASEVIEEMELVAAKKKIQLTYKEKNPRNFHVKADRESIRQIFTNLIVNSIKYGKEKGVTKVAFYHMDEYILVEIADNGIGIERKHLPHIFDRFYRVEKSRNRSQGGSGLGLSIVKHIIEAHGLTINVRSDFGIGTTFGFTLKKA
;
A
#
# COMPACT_ATOMS: atom_id res chain seq x y z
N MET A 1 -9.19 -65.94 -26.36
CA MET A 1 -9.64 -64.65 -26.89
C MET A 1 -10.32 -63.91 -25.76
N GLU A 2 -9.56 -63.10 -25.05
CA GLU A 2 -10.10 -62.26 -24.02
C GLU A 2 -10.81 -61.02 -24.71
N SER A 3 -12.09 -60.90 -24.52
CA SER A 3 -12.87 -59.78 -24.97
C SER A 3 -12.48 -58.59 -24.11
N ILE A 4 -11.75 -57.63 -24.67
CA ILE A 4 -11.49 -56.34 -24.03
C ILE A 4 -12.85 -55.66 -23.81
N ASP A 5 -13.19 -55.41 -22.55
CA ASP A 5 -14.45 -54.80 -22.16
C ASP A 5 -14.32 -53.25 -22.29
N TYR A 6 -14.45 -52.76 -23.52
CA TYR A 6 -14.40 -51.34 -23.86
C TYR A 6 -15.44 -50.48 -23.12
N SER A 7 -16.52 -51.08 -22.61
CA SER A 7 -17.56 -50.35 -21.90
C SER A 7 -17.11 -49.93 -20.49
N LYS A 8 -16.26 -50.71 -19.87
CA LYS A 8 -15.73 -50.43 -18.52
C LYS A 8 -14.71 -49.29 -18.53
N ASP A 9 -13.82 -49.25 -19.51
CA ASP A 9 -12.85 -48.18 -19.70
C ASP A 9 -13.53 -46.84 -19.96
N ILE A 10 -14.60 -46.80 -20.77
CA ILE A 10 -15.33 -45.57 -21.08
C ILE A 10 -16.07 -45.05 -19.83
N ILE A 11 -16.61 -45.91 -18.99
CA ILE A 11 -17.28 -45.50 -17.75
C ILE A 11 -16.28 -44.97 -16.73
N GLU A 12 -15.14 -45.61 -16.54
CA GLU A 12 -14.07 -45.14 -15.65
C GLU A 12 -13.51 -43.81 -16.09
N ASP A 13 -13.30 -43.60 -17.40
CA ASP A 13 -12.85 -42.30 -17.94
C ASP A 13 -13.90 -41.20 -17.72
N ALA A 14 -15.19 -41.50 -17.95
CA ALA A 14 -16.28 -40.56 -17.70
C ALA A 14 -16.42 -40.22 -16.21
N GLU A 15 -16.30 -41.19 -15.30
CA GLU A 15 -16.32 -40.94 -13.86
C GLU A 15 -15.14 -40.06 -13.42
N LYS A 16 -13.95 -40.25 -13.99
CA LYS A 16 -12.78 -39.46 -13.73
C LYS A 16 -12.97 -38.00 -14.20
N GLU A 17 -13.45 -37.79 -15.44
CA GLU A 17 -13.74 -36.46 -15.97
C GLU A 17 -14.79 -35.72 -15.12
N VAL A 18 -15.87 -36.40 -14.73
CA VAL A 18 -16.91 -35.81 -13.86
C VAL A 18 -16.34 -35.42 -12.48
N THR A 19 -15.48 -36.28 -11.93
CA THR A 19 -14.84 -36.02 -10.63
C THR A 19 -13.87 -34.84 -10.70
N GLU A 20 -13.06 -34.75 -11.76
CA GLU A 20 -12.16 -33.63 -12.01
C GLU A 20 -12.94 -32.36 -12.23
N TRP A 21 -14.00 -32.36 -13.04
CA TRP A 21 -14.88 -31.23 -13.25
C TRP A 21 -15.55 -30.76 -11.96
N ALA A 22 -16.10 -31.69 -11.15
CA ALA A 22 -16.72 -31.35 -9.87
C ALA A 22 -15.72 -30.72 -8.89
N SER A 23 -14.49 -31.27 -8.86
CA SER A 23 -13.40 -30.69 -8.04
C SER A 23 -13.01 -29.27 -8.49
N GLN A 24 -12.97 -29.02 -9.80
CA GLN A 24 -12.67 -27.72 -10.35
C GLN A 24 -13.78 -26.70 -10.04
N GLN A 25 -15.06 -27.12 -10.20
CA GLN A 25 -16.21 -26.27 -9.84
C GLN A 25 -16.24 -25.95 -8.35
N GLN A 26 -15.92 -26.94 -7.49
CA GLN A 26 -15.86 -26.69 -6.05
C GLN A 26 -14.79 -25.66 -5.70
N LYS A 27 -13.59 -25.74 -6.30
CA LYS A 27 -12.52 -24.73 -6.11
C LYS A 27 -12.95 -23.34 -6.59
N GLU A 28 -13.65 -23.28 -7.71
CA GLU A 28 -14.15 -22.00 -8.24
C GLU A 28 -15.19 -21.38 -7.31
N ILE A 29 -16.12 -22.18 -6.79
CA ILE A 29 -17.11 -21.73 -5.79
C ILE A 29 -16.42 -21.25 -4.51
N GLU A 30 -15.40 -21.94 -4.02
CA GLU A 30 -14.64 -21.52 -2.85
C GLU A 30 -13.89 -20.21 -3.09
N ASN A 31 -13.29 -20.05 -4.27
CA ASN A 31 -12.65 -18.80 -4.67
C ASN A 31 -13.64 -17.64 -4.76
N LEU A 32 -14.82 -17.86 -5.35
CA LEU A 32 -15.87 -16.84 -5.43
C LEU A 32 -16.38 -16.43 -4.05
N LYS A 33 -16.59 -17.39 -3.15
CA LYS A 33 -16.99 -17.11 -1.76
C LYS A 33 -15.92 -16.30 -1.02
N SER A 34 -14.65 -16.66 -1.16
CA SER A 34 -13.55 -15.94 -0.52
C SER A 34 -13.43 -14.50 -1.07
N LEU A 35 -13.65 -14.30 -2.37
CA LEU A 35 -13.67 -12.99 -3.00
C LEU A 35 -14.87 -12.14 -2.52
N GLU A 36 -16.04 -12.74 -2.36
CA GLU A 36 -17.24 -12.07 -1.82
C GLU A 36 -17.02 -11.65 -0.36
N GLU A 37 -16.47 -12.53 0.47
CA GLU A 37 -16.13 -12.23 1.87
C GLU A 37 -15.08 -11.11 1.95
N TYR A 38 -14.03 -11.17 1.13
CA TYR A 38 -13.03 -10.14 1.00
C TYR A 38 -13.64 -8.78 0.64
N ARG A 39 -14.53 -8.73 -0.35
CA ARG A 39 -15.23 -7.50 -0.75
C ARG A 39 -16.11 -6.96 0.39
N ARG A 40 -16.84 -7.83 1.09
CA ARG A 40 -17.71 -7.45 2.22
C ARG A 40 -16.89 -6.82 3.34
N ASN A 41 -15.79 -7.46 3.73
CA ASN A 41 -14.89 -6.97 4.76
C ASN A 41 -14.28 -5.63 4.34
N PHE A 42 -13.86 -5.49 3.09
CA PHE A 42 -13.34 -4.24 2.55
C PHE A 42 -14.34 -3.07 2.65
N PHE A 43 -15.60 -3.26 2.26
CA PHE A 43 -16.62 -2.21 2.42
C PHE A 43 -16.93 -1.89 3.88
N GLY A 44 -16.87 -2.90 4.75
CA GLY A 44 -17.00 -2.72 6.19
C GLY A 44 -15.89 -1.82 6.76
N ASP A 45 -14.65 -2.12 6.41
CA ASP A 45 -13.47 -1.36 6.83
C ASP A 45 -13.49 0.08 6.30
N ILE A 46 -13.83 0.28 5.03
CA ILE A 46 -14.02 1.62 4.44
C ILE A 46 -15.04 2.42 5.25
N SER A 47 -16.20 1.82 5.50
CA SER A 47 -17.27 2.50 6.23
C SER A 47 -16.81 2.93 7.63
N HIS A 48 -16.06 2.09 8.32
CA HIS A 48 -15.50 2.40 9.63
C HIS A 48 -14.45 3.52 9.59
N GLU A 49 -13.52 3.47 8.65
CA GLU A 49 -12.44 4.46 8.54
C GLU A 49 -12.95 5.82 8.04
N LEU A 50 -14.05 5.87 7.27
CA LEU A 50 -14.70 7.13 6.87
C LEU A 50 -15.57 7.70 8.00
N LYS A 51 -16.31 6.88 8.75
CA LYS A 51 -17.19 7.34 9.83
C LYS A 51 -16.43 8.04 10.94
N THR A 52 -15.27 7.53 11.34
CA THR A 52 -14.49 8.09 12.44
C THR A 52 -14.10 9.56 12.24
N PRO A 53 -13.41 9.97 11.16
CA PRO A 53 -13.09 11.37 10.91
C PRO A 53 -14.35 12.21 10.69
N LEU A 54 -15.40 11.67 10.05
CA LEU A 54 -16.65 12.37 9.84
C LEU A 54 -17.33 12.75 11.16
N PHE A 55 -17.49 11.79 12.09
CA PHE A 55 -18.06 12.07 13.40
C PHE A 55 -17.20 13.02 14.25
N ASN A 56 -15.88 12.95 14.12
CA ASN A 56 -15.00 13.90 14.78
C ASN A 56 -15.21 15.33 14.25
N ILE A 57 -15.29 15.52 12.92
CA ILE A 57 -15.58 16.82 12.30
C ILE A 57 -16.91 17.36 12.81
N GLN A 58 -17.98 16.54 12.75
CA GLN A 58 -19.30 16.91 13.26
C GLN A 58 -19.25 17.31 14.73
N GLY A 59 -18.58 16.53 15.58
CA GLY A 59 -18.45 16.83 17.02
C GLY A 59 -17.74 18.16 17.27
N TYR A 60 -16.64 18.45 16.58
CA TYR A 60 -15.93 19.74 16.71
C TYR A 60 -16.79 20.91 16.25
N ILE A 61 -17.50 20.75 15.12
CA ILE A 61 -18.39 21.81 14.61
C ILE A 61 -19.56 22.04 15.58
N HIS A 62 -20.21 21.01 16.08
CA HIS A 62 -21.30 21.16 17.06
C HIS A 62 -20.82 21.85 18.35
N THR A 63 -19.67 21.45 18.89
CA THR A 63 -19.12 22.08 20.08
C THR A 63 -18.83 23.58 19.85
N LEU A 64 -18.35 23.94 18.65
CA LEU A 64 -18.15 25.36 18.31
C LEU A 64 -19.48 26.12 18.24
N LEU A 65 -20.51 25.54 17.63
CA LEU A 65 -21.84 26.13 17.53
C LEU A 65 -22.52 26.27 18.88
N ASP A 66 -22.30 25.35 19.81
CA ASP A 66 -22.83 25.36 21.19
C ASP A 66 -22.14 26.34 22.13
N GLY A 67 -21.32 27.25 21.57
CA GLY A 67 -20.74 28.38 22.30
C GLY A 67 -19.22 28.41 22.36
N ALA A 68 -18.52 27.28 22.08
CA ALA A 68 -17.05 27.23 22.06
C ALA A 68 -16.41 28.13 20.97
N LEU A 69 -17.21 28.60 20.01
CA LEU A 69 -16.75 29.56 18.99
C LEU A 69 -16.25 30.85 19.61
N TYR A 70 -16.85 31.30 20.73
CA TYR A 70 -16.52 32.52 21.45
C TYR A 70 -15.43 32.33 22.51
N ASP A 71 -14.96 31.10 22.74
CA ASP A 71 -13.85 30.81 23.64
C ASP A 71 -12.52 30.80 22.88
N GLU A 72 -11.74 31.89 23.00
CA GLU A 72 -10.46 32.06 22.31
C GLU A 72 -9.43 30.97 22.62
N LYS A 73 -9.58 30.24 23.73
CA LYS A 73 -8.63 29.20 24.12
C LYS A 73 -8.81 27.92 23.33
N ILE A 74 -10.04 27.63 22.86
CA ILE A 74 -10.38 26.35 22.27
C ILE A 74 -10.88 26.42 20.82
N ASN A 75 -11.43 27.59 20.40
CA ASN A 75 -12.03 27.73 19.06
C ASN A 75 -11.06 27.37 17.95
N LEU A 76 -9.86 27.93 17.97
CA LEU A 76 -8.84 27.67 16.96
C LEU A 76 -8.34 26.22 17.00
N GLU A 77 -8.26 25.61 18.18
CA GLU A 77 -7.87 24.23 18.34
C GLU A 77 -8.90 23.30 17.70
N TYR A 78 -10.20 23.52 17.93
CA TYR A 78 -11.27 22.71 17.37
C TYR A 78 -11.37 22.85 15.85
N LEU A 79 -11.21 24.07 15.31
CA LEU A 79 -11.10 24.29 13.86
C LEU A 79 -9.90 23.55 13.25
N LYS A 80 -8.74 23.58 13.88
CA LYS A 80 -7.56 22.82 13.43
C LYS A 80 -7.80 21.31 13.46
N ARG A 81 -8.45 20.81 14.50
CA ARG A 81 -8.80 19.38 14.61
C ARG A 81 -9.81 18.96 13.54
N ALA A 82 -10.80 19.78 13.24
CA ALA A 82 -11.72 19.55 12.14
C ALA A 82 -10.99 19.53 10.79
N ALA A 83 -10.12 20.49 10.52
CA ALA A 83 -9.32 20.55 9.29
C ALA A 83 -8.42 19.30 9.11
N ILE A 84 -7.75 18.85 10.18
CA ILE A 84 -6.92 17.62 10.15
C ILE A 84 -7.78 16.39 9.80
N ASN A 85 -9.00 16.28 10.34
CA ASN A 85 -9.88 15.16 10.02
C ASN A 85 -10.44 15.23 8.61
N THR A 86 -10.68 16.43 8.07
CA THR A 86 -11.08 16.64 6.66
C THR A 86 -9.96 16.20 5.71
N GLU A 87 -8.71 16.60 6.00
CA GLU A 87 -7.54 16.16 5.23
C GLU A 87 -7.37 14.65 5.26
N ARG A 88 -7.56 14.04 6.43
CA ARG A 88 -7.52 12.58 6.55
C ARG A 88 -8.59 11.90 5.70
N LEU A 89 -9.81 12.45 5.69
CA LEU A 89 -10.90 11.90 4.88
C LEU A 89 -10.60 12.01 3.39
N HIS A 90 -10.03 13.13 2.96
CA HIS A 90 -9.57 13.34 1.58
C HIS A 90 -8.55 12.27 1.15
N LEU A 91 -7.51 12.05 1.97
CA LEU A 91 -6.49 11.02 1.70
C LEU A 91 -7.10 9.60 1.61
N ILE A 92 -8.10 9.27 2.44
CA ILE A 92 -8.76 7.97 2.35
C ILE A 92 -9.51 7.83 1.02
N VAL A 93 -10.19 8.88 0.56
CA VAL A 93 -10.91 8.87 -0.72
C VAL A 93 -9.94 8.73 -1.89
N GLU A 94 -8.83 9.48 -1.90
CA GLU A 94 -7.78 9.35 -2.92
C GLU A 94 -7.19 7.93 -2.96
N ASP A 95 -6.88 7.35 -1.80
CA ASP A 95 -6.38 5.97 -1.68
C ASP A 95 -7.39 4.96 -2.25
N LEU A 96 -8.69 5.15 -1.99
CA LEU A 96 -9.75 4.30 -2.51
C LEU A 96 -9.91 4.41 -4.04
N ASP A 97 -9.76 5.61 -4.59
CA ASP A 97 -9.79 5.82 -6.04
C ASP A 97 -8.66 5.07 -6.73
N VAL A 98 -7.46 5.09 -6.15
CA VAL A 98 -6.32 4.32 -6.68
C VAL A 98 -6.60 2.82 -6.65
N ILE A 99 -7.10 2.29 -5.52
CA ILE A 99 -7.44 0.86 -5.39
C ILE A 99 -8.53 0.48 -6.39
N SER A 100 -9.60 1.29 -6.52
CA SER A 100 -10.70 1.02 -7.42
C SER A 100 -10.24 0.94 -8.89
N ARG A 101 -9.34 1.85 -9.31
CA ARG A 101 -8.78 1.83 -10.67
C ARG A 101 -7.92 0.59 -10.93
N LEU A 102 -7.15 0.15 -9.93
CA LEU A 102 -6.31 -1.04 -10.05
C LEU A 102 -7.15 -2.33 -10.05
N ASP A 103 -8.20 -2.41 -9.24
CA ASP A 103 -9.08 -3.59 -9.12
C ASP A 103 -10.01 -3.76 -10.35
N SER A 104 -10.44 -2.66 -10.97
CA SER A 104 -11.36 -2.72 -12.12
C SER A 104 -10.71 -3.27 -13.39
N GLY A 105 -9.40 -3.16 -13.52
CA GLY A 105 -8.67 -3.51 -14.76
C GLY A 105 -9.08 -2.67 -15.98
N GLU A 106 -9.98 -1.69 -15.80
CA GLU A 106 -10.52 -0.86 -16.89
C GLU A 106 -9.48 0.12 -17.47
N ASN A 107 -8.49 0.49 -16.65
CA ASN A 107 -7.40 1.36 -17.09
C ASN A 107 -6.08 0.56 -17.15
N PRO A 108 -5.68 0.11 -18.34
CA PRO A 108 -4.39 -0.57 -18.49
C PRO A 108 -3.26 0.39 -18.07
N LEU A 109 -2.25 -0.15 -17.38
CA LEU A 109 -1.06 0.60 -16.98
C LEU A 109 -0.41 1.27 -18.21
N GLU A 110 -0.15 2.56 -18.13
CA GLU A 110 0.51 3.31 -19.20
C GLU A 110 2.02 3.07 -19.15
N MET A 111 2.46 1.93 -19.73
CA MET A 111 3.85 1.48 -19.70
C MET A 111 4.76 2.39 -20.54
N LYS A 112 5.52 3.28 -19.88
CA LYS A 112 6.48 4.22 -20.51
C LYS A 112 7.91 3.91 -20.07
N VAL A 113 8.86 4.31 -20.93
CA VAL A 113 10.29 4.28 -20.58
C VAL A 113 10.67 5.60 -19.94
N PHE A 114 11.20 5.52 -18.71
CA PHE A 114 11.68 6.70 -17.98
C PHE A 114 12.85 6.36 -17.05
N ASN A 115 13.55 7.40 -16.60
CA ASN A 115 14.62 7.24 -15.63
C ASN A 115 14.04 7.24 -14.22
N ILE A 116 14.06 6.07 -13.54
CA ILE A 116 13.48 5.88 -12.21
C ILE A 116 14.17 6.70 -11.13
N ARG A 117 15.46 6.95 -11.27
CA ARG A 117 16.22 7.78 -10.34
C ARG A 117 15.74 9.23 -10.39
N LYS A 118 15.49 9.77 -11.61
CA LYS A 118 14.94 11.11 -11.77
C LYS A 118 13.57 11.23 -11.09
N LEU A 119 12.71 10.23 -11.29
CA LEU A 119 11.41 10.18 -10.60
C LEU A 119 11.55 10.16 -9.08
N ALA A 120 12.44 9.34 -8.53
CA ALA A 120 12.71 9.32 -7.09
C ALA A 120 13.25 10.66 -6.57
N SER A 121 14.10 11.35 -7.35
CA SER A 121 14.58 12.70 -7.01
C SER A 121 13.44 13.69 -6.86
N GLU A 122 12.53 13.71 -7.84
CA GLU A 122 11.34 14.57 -7.81
C GLU A 122 10.51 14.35 -6.54
N VAL A 123 10.24 13.08 -6.19
CA VAL A 123 9.45 12.76 -4.97
C VAL A 123 10.22 13.14 -3.68
N ILE A 124 11.53 12.94 -3.65
CA ILE A 124 12.33 13.33 -2.48
C ILE A 124 12.31 14.84 -2.29
N GLU A 125 12.48 15.64 -3.35
CA GLU A 125 12.40 17.09 -3.30
C GLU A 125 11.03 17.57 -2.77
N GLU A 126 9.93 16.95 -3.21
CA GLU A 126 8.58 17.23 -2.70
C GLU A 126 8.44 16.93 -1.20
N MET A 127 9.15 15.91 -0.69
CA MET A 127 9.07 15.46 0.70
C MET A 127 10.07 16.12 1.64
N GLU A 128 11.04 16.90 1.14
CA GLU A 128 12.10 17.52 1.95
C GLU A 128 11.56 18.37 3.10
N LEU A 129 10.54 19.21 2.83
CA LEU A 129 9.95 20.06 3.87
C LEU A 129 9.26 19.27 4.97
N VAL A 130 8.62 18.13 4.61
CA VAL A 130 7.96 17.25 5.58
C VAL A 130 8.99 16.50 6.41
N ALA A 131 10.05 16.01 5.78
CA ALA A 131 11.16 15.31 6.43
C ALA A 131 11.93 16.27 7.38
N ALA A 132 12.17 17.51 6.96
CA ALA A 132 12.86 18.53 7.75
C ALA A 132 12.12 18.87 9.05
N LYS A 133 10.78 18.90 9.06
CA LYS A 133 9.97 19.09 10.29
C LYS A 133 10.25 18.02 11.36
N LYS A 134 10.60 16.82 10.96
CA LYS A 134 11.00 15.69 11.84
C LYS A 134 12.51 15.54 11.95
N LYS A 135 13.29 16.41 11.32
CA LYS A 135 14.76 16.36 11.24
C LYS A 135 15.25 15.04 10.63
N ILE A 136 14.49 14.46 9.69
CA ILE A 136 14.86 13.23 8.97
C ILE A 136 15.59 13.63 7.69
N GLN A 137 16.73 12.98 7.45
CA GLN A 137 17.53 13.21 6.25
C GLN A 137 17.11 12.22 5.16
N LEU A 138 16.70 12.73 4.00
CA LEU A 138 16.47 11.95 2.80
C LEU A 138 17.75 11.88 1.97
N THR A 139 18.22 10.67 1.62
CA THR A 139 19.51 10.48 0.94
C THR A 139 19.43 9.45 -0.18
N TYR A 140 20.32 9.58 -1.14
CA TYR A 140 20.57 8.55 -2.14
C TYR A 140 21.84 7.76 -1.80
N LYS A 141 21.82 6.47 -2.05
CA LYS A 141 23.06 5.69 -2.10
C LYS A 141 23.57 5.67 -3.53
N GLU A 142 24.57 6.46 -3.79
CA GLU A 142 25.25 6.45 -5.08
C GLU A 142 26.67 5.91 -4.99
N LYS A 143 26.96 4.98 -5.91
CA LYS A 143 28.37 4.66 -6.27
C LYS A 143 28.65 4.89 -7.76
N ASN A 144 27.64 5.11 -8.61
CA ASN A 144 27.87 5.31 -10.06
C ASN A 144 26.65 5.97 -10.73
N PRO A 145 26.82 7.04 -11.54
CA PRO A 145 25.73 7.66 -12.31
C PRO A 145 25.39 6.81 -13.54
N ARG A 146 24.89 5.59 -13.35
CA ARG A 146 24.39 4.77 -14.46
C ARG A 146 22.97 5.15 -14.81
N ASN A 147 22.61 5.02 -16.06
CA ASN A 147 21.24 5.21 -16.53
C ASN A 147 20.32 4.11 -15.96
N PHE A 148 19.38 4.48 -15.10
CA PHE A 148 18.37 3.59 -14.53
C PHE A 148 17.05 3.77 -15.28
N HIS A 149 17.01 3.34 -16.57
CA HIS A 149 15.77 3.35 -17.35
C HIS A 149 14.97 2.08 -17.08
N VAL A 150 13.68 2.24 -16.83
CA VAL A 150 12.70 1.18 -16.60
C VAL A 150 11.51 1.36 -17.52
N LYS A 151 10.81 0.26 -17.81
CA LYS A 151 9.52 0.28 -18.50
C LYS A 151 8.42 -0.02 -17.48
N ALA A 152 7.67 1.00 -17.10
CA ALA A 152 6.60 0.92 -16.07
C ALA A 152 5.59 2.06 -16.26
N ASP A 153 4.50 2.03 -15.51
CA ASP A 153 3.59 3.17 -15.36
C ASP A 153 4.20 4.19 -14.40
N ARG A 154 4.54 5.38 -14.95
CA ARG A 154 5.31 6.41 -14.21
C ARG A 154 4.57 6.94 -12.98
N GLU A 155 3.26 7.16 -13.10
CA GLU A 155 2.46 7.72 -12.00
C GLU A 155 2.25 6.69 -10.89
N SER A 156 2.00 5.44 -11.24
CA SER A 156 1.93 4.33 -10.29
C SER A 156 3.26 4.15 -9.53
N ILE A 157 4.40 4.25 -10.21
CA ILE A 157 5.71 4.19 -9.56
C ILE A 157 5.96 5.42 -8.67
N ARG A 158 5.52 6.62 -9.07
CA ARG A 158 5.53 7.81 -8.20
C ARG A 158 4.78 7.55 -6.91
N GLN A 159 3.58 6.95 -7.00
CA GLN A 159 2.77 6.60 -5.84
C GLN A 159 3.47 5.62 -4.88
N ILE A 160 4.22 4.63 -5.41
CA ILE A 160 5.04 3.73 -4.60
C ILE A 160 6.08 4.52 -3.80
N PHE A 161 6.86 5.40 -4.47
CA PHE A 161 7.86 6.21 -3.78
C PHE A 161 7.24 7.09 -2.71
N THR A 162 6.15 7.78 -3.03
CA THR A 162 5.44 8.65 -2.09
C THR A 162 5.01 7.88 -0.86
N ASN A 163 4.33 6.74 -1.03
CA ASN A 163 3.84 5.93 0.10
C ASN A 163 4.98 5.38 0.98
N LEU A 164 6.05 4.89 0.38
CA LEU A 164 7.18 4.32 1.13
C LEU A 164 8.00 5.41 1.83
N ILE A 165 8.24 6.56 1.19
CA ILE A 165 8.97 7.70 1.79
C ILE A 165 8.14 8.35 2.90
N VAL A 166 6.84 8.57 2.69
CA VAL A 166 5.93 9.07 3.75
C VAL A 166 5.93 8.13 4.95
N ASN A 167 5.88 6.81 4.73
CA ASN A 167 5.97 5.84 5.83
C ASN A 167 7.31 5.91 6.55
N SER A 168 8.43 6.03 5.83
CA SER A 168 9.75 6.15 6.46
C SER A 168 9.88 7.44 7.29
N ILE A 169 9.32 8.56 6.83
CA ILE A 169 9.27 9.81 7.60
C ILE A 169 8.35 9.67 8.82
N LYS A 170 7.20 9.04 8.65
CA LYS A 170 6.21 8.88 9.71
C LYS A 170 6.71 8.03 10.86
N TYR A 171 7.35 6.91 10.57
CA TYR A 171 7.86 5.94 11.53
C TYR A 171 9.37 6.09 11.80
N GLY A 172 10.00 7.08 11.19
CA GLY A 172 11.40 7.44 11.42
C GLY A 172 11.64 7.97 12.83
N LYS A 173 12.86 7.77 13.34
CA LYS A 173 13.35 8.40 14.59
C LYS A 173 13.72 9.85 14.33
N GLU A 174 13.68 10.68 15.36
CA GLU A 174 14.21 12.05 15.27
C GLU A 174 15.70 12.00 14.85
N LYS A 175 16.09 12.86 13.90
CA LYS A 175 17.40 12.85 13.23
C LYS A 175 17.71 11.52 12.51
N GLY A 176 16.65 10.81 12.08
CA GLY A 176 16.78 9.58 11.31
C GLY A 176 17.19 9.84 9.86
N VAL A 177 17.42 8.73 9.15
CA VAL A 177 17.83 8.75 7.74
C VAL A 177 16.91 7.82 6.95
N THR A 178 16.38 8.31 5.82
CA THR A 178 15.76 7.48 4.79
C THR A 178 16.67 7.46 3.58
N LYS A 179 16.95 6.28 3.06
CA LYS A 179 17.90 6.06 1.98
C LYS A 179 17.23 5.34 0.82
N VAL A 180 17.25 5.96 -0.36
CA VAL A 180 16.85 5.32 -1.60
C VAL A 180 18.07 4.78 -2.33
N ALA A 181 18.03 3.52 -2.78
CA ALA A 181 19.13 2.88 -3.47
C ALA A 181 18.63 2.13 -4.71
N PHE A 182 19.47 2.10 -5.75
CA PHE A 182 19.20 1.43 -7.00
C PHE A 182 20.33 0.48 -7.33
N TYR A 183 19.98 -0.75 -7.76
CA TYR A 183 20.94 -1.78 -8.11
C TYR A 183 20.58 -2.40 -9.45
N HIS A 184 21.56 -2.54 -10.33
CA HIS A 184 21.39 -3.32 -11.54
C HIS A 184 21.39 -4.81 -11.19
N MET A 185 20.33 -5.48 -11.57
CA MET A 185 20.21 -6.93 -11.64
C MET A 185 19.97 -7.27 -13.11
N ASP A 186 20.33 -8.43 -13.60
CA ASP A 186 20.31 -8.80 -15.02
C ASP A 186 19.28 -8.01 -15.86
N GLU A 187 18.05 -8.50 -15.95
CA GLU A 187 16.94 -7.87 -16.69
C GLU A 187 16.16 -6.82 -15.85
N TYR A 188 16.53 -6.61 -14.58
CA TYR A 188 15.77 -5.79 -13.65
C TYR A 188 16.64 -4.72 -12.98
N ILE A 189 15.97 -3.71 -12.43
CA ILE A 189 16.53 -2.76 -11.48
C ILE A 189 15.86 -3.02 -10.13
N LEU A 190 16.65 -3.35 -9.12
CA LEU A 190 16.20 -3.40 -7.74
C LEU A 190 16.20 -1.99 -7.16
N VAL A 191 15.09 -1.60 -6.57
CA VAL A 191 14.91 -0.37 -5.82
C VAL A 191 14.75 -0.73 -4.36
N GLU A 192 15.52 -0.10 -3.48
CA GLU A 192 15.39 -0.24 -2.04
C GLU A 192 15.14 1.12 -1.39
N ILE A 193 14.14 1.18 -0.50
CA ILE A 193 13.89 2.32 0.39
C ILE A 193 14.12 1.81 1.82
N ALA A 194 15.17 2.30 2.45
CA ALA A 194 15.60 1.88 3.77
C ALA A 194 15.55 3.04 4.76
N ASP A 195 14.97 2.83 5.94
CA ASP A 195 14.96 3.75 7.06
C ASP A 195 15.64 3.14 8.30
N ASN A 196 16.09 3.98 9.20
CA ASN A 196 16.56 3.61 10.52
C ASN A 196 15.55 3.94 11.63
N GLY A 197 14.26 3.83 11.30
CA GLY A 197 13.14 4.12 12.19
C GLY A 197 12.94 3.11 13.30
N ILE A 198 11.67 3.01 13.75
CA ILE A 198 11.30 2.10 14.85
C ILE A 198 11.32 0.63 14.46
N GLY A 199 11.33 0.32 13.16
CA GLY A 199 11.20 -1.05 12.66
C GLY A 199 9.82 -1.68 12.92
N ILE A 200 9.67 -2.94 12.51
CA ILE A 200 8.42 -3.70 12.57
C ILE A 200 8.69 -5.03 13.29
N GLU A 201 7.87 -5.38 14.28
CA GLU A 201 7.96 -6.70 14.93
C GLU A 201 7.57 -7.81 13.95
N ARG A 202 8.25 -8.96 14.02
CA ARG A 202 8.06 -10.10 13.10
C ARG A 202 6.61 -10.57 12.97
N LYS A 203 5.84 -10.51 14.05
CA LYS A 203 4.41 -10.91 14.06
C LYS A 203 3.53 -10.05 13.14
N HIS A 204 3.95 -8.82 12.84
CA HIS A 204 3.20 -7.88 12.01
C HIS A 204 3.59 -7.97 10.52
N LEU A 205 4.79 -8.47 10.20
CA LEU A 205 5.30 -8.50 8.82
C LEU A 205 4.37 -9.19 7.81
N PRO A 206 3.69 -10.31 8.14
CA PRO A 206 2.74 -10.94 7.22
C PRO A 206 1.53 -10.05 6.86
N HIS A 207 1.20 -9.09 7.73
CA HIS A 207 -0.03 -8.30 7.65
C HIS A 207 0.17 -6.85 7.21
N ILE A 208 1.41 -6.35 7.09
CA ILE A 208 1.66 -4.92 6.80
C ILE A 208 1.12 -4.46 5.45
N PHE A 209 0.88 -5.39 4.53
CA PHE A 209 0.29 -5.12 3.22
C PHE A 209 -1.23 -5.34 3.19
N ASP A 210 -1.84 -5.79 4.31
CA ASP A 210 -3.28 -5.92 4.40
C ASP A 210 -3.92 -4.53 4.45
N ARG A 211 -5.09 -4.37 3.81
CA ARG A 211 -5.81 -3.09 3.77
C ARG A 211 -6.22 -2.69 5.18
N PHE A 212 -6.07 -1.39 5.51
CA PHE A 212 -6.38 -0.79 6.81
C PHE A 212 -5.59 -1.37 8.00
N TYR A 213 -4.61 -2.25 7.74
CA TYR A 213 -3.79 -2.80 8.81
C TYR A 213 -2.86 -1.75 9.41
N ARG A 214 -2.80 -1.73 10.75
CA ARG A 214 -1.92 -0.83 11.52
C ARG A 214 -1.41 -1.57 12.74
N VAL A 215 -0.10 -1.49 13.00
CA VAL A 215 0.56 -2.13 14.15
C VAL A 215 0.00 -1.60 15.48
N GLU A 216 -0.33 -0.32 15.55
CA GLU A 216 -0.92 0.31 16.74
C GLU A 216 -2.33 0.87 16.43
N LYS A 217 -3.37 0.16 16.87
CA LYS A 217 -4.76 0.63 16.74
C LYS A 217 -5.15 1.76 17.73
N SER A 218 -4.40 1.99 18.83
CA SER A 218 -4.92 2.75 19.96
C SER A 218 -4.14 3.98 20.43
N ARG A 219 -2.83 4.10 20.19
CA ARG A 219 -2.03 5.14 20.87
C ARG A 219 -1.75 6.43 20.10
N ASN A 220 -1.82 6.45 18.76
CA ASN A 220 -1.52 7.66 18.00
C ASN A 220 -2.47 7.86 16.80
N ARG A 221 -3.79 8.00 17.04
CA ARG A 221 -4.73 8.49 16.02
C ARG A 221 -4.31 9.85 15.43
N SER A 222 -3.51 10.62 16.18
CA SER A 222 -2.97 11.92 15.76
C SER A 222 -1.85 11.84 14.70
N GLN A 223 -1.19 10.68 14.54
CA GLN A 223 -0.11 10.54 13.55
C GLN A 223 -0.57 10.22 12.12
N GLY A 224 -1.88 10.26 11.84
CA GLY A 224 -2.44 10.18 10.50
C GLY A 224 -2.13 8.88 9.74
N GLY A 225 -2.82 8.67 8.64
CA GLY A 225 -2.66 7.55 7.69
C GLY A 225 -3.87 6.64 7.68
N SER A 226 -4.31 6.31 6.45
CA SER A 226 -5.47 5.46 6.15
C SER A 226 -5.25 3.98 6.50
N GLY A 227 -3.99 3.52 6.51
CA GLY A 227 -3.66 2.09 6.52
C GLY A 227 -3.74 1.45 5.13
N LEU A 228 -3.94 2.27 4.08
CA LEU A 228 -4.02 1.80 2.70
C LEU A 228 -2.70 1.93 1.92
N GLY A 229 -1.80 2.81 2.34
CA GLY A 229 -0.59 3.12 1.56
C GLY A 229 0.28 1.91 1.21
N LEU A 230 0.51 0.96 2.13
CA LEU A 230 1.29 -0.25 1.82
C LEU A 230 0.50 -1.26 0.98
N SER A 231 -0.80 -1.37 1.15
CA SER A 231 -1.63 -2.21 0.28
C SER A 231 -1.68 -1.66 -1.14
N ILE A 232 -1.73 -0.33 -1.33
CA ILE A 232 -1.61 0.32 -2.64
C ILE A 232 -0.26 -0.02 -3.28
N VAL A 233 0.84 0.09 -2.52
CA VAL A 233 2.17 -0.29 -3.02
C VAL A 233 2.18 -1.72 -3.52
N LYS A 234 1.65 -2.67 -2.75
CA LYS A 234 1.54 -4.08 -3.14
C LYS A 234 0.71 -4.25 -4.42
N HIS A 235 -0.49 -3.65 -4.48
CA HIS A 235 -1.36 -3.71 -5.66
C HIS A 235 -0.70 -3.17 -6.92
N ILE A 236 -0.02 -2.02 -6.84
CA ILE A 236 0.70 -1.45 -7.99
C ILE A 236 1.80 -2.40 -8.47
N ILE A 237 2.57 -2.98 -7.57
CA ILE A 237 3.65 -3.92 -7.91
C ILE A 237 3.08 -5.20 -8.53
N GLU A 238 2.01 -5.76 -7.98
CA GLU A 238 1.32 -6.94 -8.52
C GLU A 238 0.71 -6.66 -9.90
N ALA A 239 0.12 -5.47 -10.12
CA ALA A 239 -0.37 -5.04 -11.43
C ALA A 239 0.74 -4.95 -12.50
N HIS A 240 1.99 -4.70 -12.09
CA HIS A 240 3.16 -4.77 -12.96
C HIS A 240 3.71 -6.20 -13.14
N GLY A 241 3.08 -7.23 -12.55
CA GLY A 241 3.55 -8.61 -12.57
C GLY A 241 4.81 -8.87 -11.74
N LEU A 242 5.04 -8.05 -10.70
CA LEU A 242 6.27 -8.03 -9.89
C LEU A 242 5.96 -8.32 -8.42
N THR A 243 7.00 -8.38 -7.60
CA THR A 243 6.88 -8.63 -6.15
C THR A 243 7.59 -7.55 -5.34
N ILE A 244 7.03 -7.25 -4.15
CA ILE A 244 7.66 -6.42 -3.14
C ILE A 244 8.10 -7.28 -1.96
N ASN A 245 9.27 -6.96 -1.41
CA ASN A 245 9.83 -7.60 -0.23
C ASN A 245 10.05 -6.60 0.88
N VAL A 246 9.99 -7.04 2.12
CA VAL A 246 10.27 -6.25 3.32
C VAL A 246 11.25 -6.97 4.22
N ARG A 247 12.22 -6.24 4.72
CA ARG A 247 13.13 -6.67 5.80
C ARG A 247 13.06 -5.62 6.91
N SER A 248 12.77 -6.06 8.12
CA SER A 248 12.67 -5.15 9.25
C SER A 248 13.02 -5.84 10.55
N ASP A 249 13.74 -5.11 11.39
CA ASP A 249 14.02 -5.49 12.78
C ASP A 249 13.54 -4.37 13.70
N PHE A 250 12.75 -4.75 14.71
CA PHE A 250 12.20 -3.80 15.68
C PHE A 250 13.34 -3.07 16.42
N GLY A 251 13.26 -1.75 16.49
CA GLY A 251 14.29 -0.90 17.09
C GLY A 251 15.43 -0.52 16.14
N ILE A 252 15.57 -1.15 14.96
CA ILE A 252 16.67 -0.90 14.00
C ILE A 252 16.18 -0.10 12.80
N GLY A 253 15.12 -0.55 12.13
CA GLY A 253 14.56 0.11 10.95
C GLY A 253 13.92 -0.87 9.96
N THR A 254 13.52 -0.34 8.80
CA THR A 254 12.81 -1.10 7.76
C THR A 254 13.43 -0.87 6.39
N THR A 255 13.47 -1.90 5.57
CA THR A 255 13.86 -1.83 4.16
C THR A 255 12.79 -2.47 3.31
N PHE A 256 12.16 -1.70 2.43
CA PHE A 256 11.30 -2.18 1.36
C PHE A 256 12.12 -2.30 0.08
N GLY A 257 11.96 -3.42 -0.62
CA GLY A 257 12.65 -3.67 -1.89
C GLY A 257 11.70 -4.20 -2.95
N PHE A 258 11.75 -3.65 -4.16
CA PHE A 258 11.01 -4.13 -5.32
C PHE A 258 11.86 -4.04 -6.59
N THR A 259 11.50 -4.83 -7.59
CA THR A 259 12.20 -4.84 -8.87
C THR A 259 11.35 -4.22 -9.98
N LEU A 260 11.99 -3.61 -10.97
CA LEU A 260 11.35 -3.13 -12.19
C LEU A 260 12.13 -3.61 -13.41
N LYS A 261 11.42 -3.93 -14.49
CA LYS A 261 12.04 -4.38 -15.73
C LYS A 261 12.83 -3.22 -16.35
N LYS A 262 14.06 -3.49 -16.76
CA LYS A 262 14.86 -2.54 -17.55
C LYS A 262 14.18 -2.22 -18.88
N ALA A 263 14.43 -1.02 -19.37
CA ALA A 263 14.01 -0.58 -20.70
C ALA A 263 15.06 -0.92 -21.74
#